data_09a2cfe8fd69ef4a91dce6b691d54a8c
#
_entry.id   09a2cfe8fd69ef4a91dce6b691d54a8c
#
_cell.length_a   1.000
_cell.length_b   1.000
_cell.length_c   1.000
_cell.angle_alpha   90.00
_cell.angle_beta   90.00
_cell.angle_gamma   90.00
#
_symmetry.space_group_name_H-M   'P 1'
#
loop_
_entity.id
_entity.type
_entity.pdbx_description
1 polymer ?
#
loop_
_entity_poly.entity_id
_entity_poly.type
_entity_poly.pdbx_seq_one_letter_code
_entity_poly.pdbx_strand_id
1 'polypeptide(L)'
;MPQPHVGLVLVSHSAKLVEGLAELAAQMASDITIRTAGGLEDGGIGTSYDLIESAINDLLSQELGVVVLTDLGSATMTVESVLEFLEDDP
;
A
#
# COMPACT_ATOMS: atom_id res chain seq x y z
N MET A 1 -6.63 -0.96 -26.06
CA MET A 1 -6.12 -1.72 -24.92
C MET A 1 -6.77 -1.23 -23.64
N PRO A 2 -7.41 -2.09 -22.90
CA PRO A 2 -7.88 -1.66 -21.59
C PRO A 2 -6.70 -1.33 -20.69
N GLN A 3 -6.83 -0.25 -19.96
CA GLN A 3 -5.83 0.12 -18.98
C GLN A 3 -5.94 -0.79 -17.76
N PRO A 4 -4.84 -1.10 -17.09
CA PRO A 4 -4.94 -1.78 -15.81
C PRO A 4 -5.78 -0.93 -14.87
N HIS A 5 -6.73 -1.55 -14.22
CA HIS A 5 -7.59 -0.86 -13.25
C HIS A 5 -7.24 -1.23 -11.83
N VAL A 6 -5.99 -1.65 -11.62
CA VAL A 6 -5.51 -2.10 -10.31
C VAL A 6 -4.24 -1.36 -9.96
N GLY A 7 -4.19 -0.86 -8.73
CA GLY A 7 -2.98 -0.31 -8.15
C GLY A 7 -2.45 -1.25 -7.07
N LEU A 8 -1.19 -1.13 -6.78
CA LEU A 8 -0.50 -1.99 -5.81
C LEU A 8 -0.04 -1.13 -4.63
N VAL A 9 -0.39 -1.56 -3.42
CA VAL A 9 0.14 -0.95 -2.19
C VAL A 9 1.08 -1.96 -1.53
N LEU A 10 2.31 -1.53 -1.32
CA LEU A 10 3.32 -2.33 -0.64
C LEU A 10 3.43 -1.84 0.80
N VAL A 11 3.19 -2.71 1.76
CA VAL A 11 3.19 -2.38 3.18
C VAL A 11 4.29 -3.15 3.88
N SER A 12 5.15 -2.45 4.58
CA SER A 12 6.26 -3.06 5.29
C SER A 12 6.50 -2.32 6.60
N HIS A 13 7.14 -3.00 7.53
CA HIS A 13 7.60 -2.39 8.77
C HIS A 13 8.79 -1.46 8.55
N SER A 14 9.42 -1.54 7.37
CA SER A 14 10.60 -0.76 7.04
C SER A 14 10.38 0.07 5.78
N ALA A 15 10.57 1.39 5.89
CA ALA A 15 10.47 2.28 4.74
C ALA A 15 11.51 1.90 3.67
N LYS A 16 12.73 1.60 4.10
CA LYS A 16 13.81 1.25 3.16
C LYS A 16 13.51 -0.03 2.38
N LEU A 17 12.94 -1.02 3.06
CA LEU A 17 12.61 -2.28 2.41
C LEU A 17 11.54 -2.06 1.34
N VAL A 18 10.48 -1.35 1.68
CA VAL A 18 9.38 -1.18 0.76
C VAL A 18 9.75 -0.27 -0.42
N GLU A 19 10.61 0.71 -0.19
CA GLU A 19 11.09 1.56 -1.29
C GLU A 19 11.92 0.77 -2.29
N GLY A 20 12.80 -0.11 -1.79
CA GLY A 20 13.58 -0.99 -2.67
C GLY A 20 12.70 -1.97 -3.42
N LEU A 21 11.70 -2.52 -2.76
CA LEU A 21 10.75 -3.42 -3.41
C LEU A 21 9.94 -2.71 -4.48
N ALA A 22 9.50 -1.48 -4.21
CA ALA A 22 8.75 -0.68 -5.18
C ALA A 22 9.60 -0.38 -6.42
N GLU A 23 10.88 -0.09 -6.23
CA GLU A 23 11.80 0.15 -7.33
C GLU A 23 11.91 -1.09 -8.21
N LEU A 24 12.06 -2.25 -7.59
CA LEU A 24 12.15 -3.51 -8.33
C LEU A 24 10.84 -3.80 -9.05
N ALA A 25 9.71 -3.64 -8.37
CA ALA A 25 8.40 -3.91 -8.96
C ALA A 25 8.13 -2.99 -10.15
N ALA A 26 8.54 -1.73 -10.06
CA ALA A 26 8.36 -0.77 -11.15
C ALA A 26 9.15 -1.18 -12.41
N GLN A 27 10.28 -1.85 -12.24
CA GLN A 27 11.03 -2.37 -13.38
C GLN A 27 10.30 -3.51 -14.08
N MET A 28 9.53 -4.28 -13.33
CA MET A 28 8.86 -5.47 -13.88
C MET A 28 7.43 -5.18 -14.32
N ALA A 29 6.82 -4.14 -13.78
CA ALA A 29 5.43 -3.80 -14.06
C ALA A 29 5.29 -2.28 -14.16
N SER A 30 5.92 -1.71 -15.18
CA SER A 30 6.05 -0.25 -15.32
C SER A 30 4.72 0.47 -15.57
N ASP A 31 3.69 -0.27 -15.95
CA ASP A 31 2.37 0.31 -16.23
C ASP A 31 1.40 0.23 -15.04
N ILE A 32 1.85 -0.30 -13.91
CA ILE A 32 1.03 -0.41 -12.71
C ILE A 32 1.36 0.75 -11.75
N THR A 33 0.32 1.34 -11.19
CA THR A 33 0.51 2.37 -10.18
C THR A 33 0.86 1.73 -8.86
N ILE A 34 1.98 2.12 -8.27
CA ILE A 34 2.48 1.54 -7.02
C ILE A 34 2.56 2.63 -5.96
N ARG A 35 2.07 2.32 -4.77
CA ARG A 35 2.22 3.18 -3.59
C ARG A 35 2.84 2.38 -2.46
N THR A 36 3.55 3.05 -1.60
CA THR A 36 4.23 2.40 -0.47
C THR A 36 3.73 2.96 0.84
N ALA A 37 3.69 2.10 1.85
CA ALA A 37 3.43 2.50 3.22
C ALA A 37 4.41 1.72 4.09
N GLY A 38 5.58 2.30 4.29
CA GLY A 38 6.68 1.63 4.97
C GLY A 38 7.11 2.33 6.23
N GLY A 39 7.23 1.57 7.31
CA GLY A 39 7.69 2.10 8.58
C GLY A 39 6.68 3.01 9.24
N LEU A 40 7.15 3.70 10.26
CA LEU A 40 6.37 4.70 10.98
C LEU A 40 6.58 6.08 10.33
N GLU A 41 5.71 7.01 10.64
CA GLU A 41 5.79 8.34 10.05
C GLU A 41 7.09 9.06 10.38
N ASP A 42 7.74 8.71 11.50
CA ASP A 42 9.02 9.28 11.88
C ASP A 42 10.21 8.54 11.26
N GLY A 43 9.96 7.55 10.44
CA GLY A 43 11.00 6.74 9.81
C GLY A 43 11.42 5.51 10.60
N GLY A 44 10.81 5.27 11.75
CA GLY A 44 11.11 4.11 12.57
C GLY A 44 10.55 2.81 12.02
N ILE A 45 10.90 1.71 12.64
CA ILE A 45 10.41 0.39 12.28
C ILE A 45 9.01 0.19 12.88
N GLY A 46 8.07 -0.24 12.07
CA GLY A 46 6.69 -0.49 12.49
C GLY A 46 5.72 -0.21 11.36
N THR A 47 4.42 -0.26 11.65
CA THR A 47 3.38 0.03 10.66
C THR A 47 2.54 1.22 11.12
N SER A 48 2.16 2.07 10.19
CA SER A 48 1.33 3.24 10.46
C SER A 48 -0.01 3.07 9.76
N TYR A 49 -1.08 3.10 10.53
CA TYR A 49 -2.44 3.08 10.00
C TYR A 49 -2.64 4.23 9.01
N ASP A 50 -2.18 5.43 9.38
CA ASP A 50 -2.39 6.61 8.55
C ASP A 50 -1.66 6.54 7.22
N LEU A 51 -0.44 6.02 7.20
CA LEU A 51 0.30 5.86 5.95
C LEU A 51 -0.38 4.85 5.03
N ILE A 52 -0.87 3.75 5.60
CA ILE A 52 -1.57 2.72 4.83
C ILE A 52 -2.88 3.28 4.29
N GLU A 53 -3.64 3.95 5.13
CA GLU A 53 -4.92 4.55 4.71
C GLU A 53 -4.70 5.57 3.58
N SER A 54 -3.69 6.43 3.71
CA SER A 54 -3.38 7.41 2.67
C SER A 54 -3.03 6.75 1.34
N ALA A 55 -2.22 5.69 1.39
CA ALA A 55 -1.82 4.99 0.16
C ALA A 55 -3.02 4.34 -0.52
N ILE A 56 -3.88 3.68 0.25
CA ILE A 56 -5.07 3.04 -0.30
C ILE A 56 -6.03 4.07 -0.88
N ASN A 57 -6.29 5.14 -0.13
CA ASN A 57 -7.20 6.19 -0.59
C ASN A 57 -6.69 6.89 -1.83
N ASP A 58 -5.37 7.05 -1.96
CA ASP A 58 -4.81 7.65 -3.16
C ASP A 58 -5.14 6.82 -4.41
N LEU A 59 -5.04 5.50 -4.31
CA LEU A 59 -5.40 4.63 -5.43
C LEU A 59 -6.89 4.61 -5.67
N LEU A 60 -7.70 4.58 -4.61
CA LEU A 60 -9.16 4.60 -4.77
C LEU A 60 -9.64 5.89 -5.41
N SER A 61 -8.97 7.01 -5.12
CA SER A 61 -9.34 8.29 -5.73
C SER A 61 -9.07 8.32 -7.23
N GLN A 62 -8.23 7.43 -7.72
CA GLN A 62 -7.95 7.27 -9.13
C GLN A 62 -8.83 6.20 -9.78
N GLU A 63 -9.84 5.73 -9.04
CA GLU A 63 -10.79 4.70 -9.49
C GLU A 63 -10.10 3.37 -9.79
N LEU A 64 -9.02 3.08 -9.08
CA LEU A 64 -8.28 1.83 -9.23
C LEU A 64 -8.74 0.81 -8.19
N GLY A 65 -8.78 -0.44 -8.56
CA GLY A 65 -8.83 -1.52 -7.59
C GLY A 65 -7.49 -1.59 -6.87
N VAL A 66 -7.48 -2.09 -5.64
CA VAL A 66 -6.26 -2.07 -4.82
C VAL A 66 -5.87 -3.49 -4.42
N VAL A 67 -4.62 -3.84 -4.69
CA VAL A 67 -4.00 -5.06 -4.18
C VAL A 67 -2.95 -4.64 -3.16
N VAL A 68 -3.00 -5.24 -1.98
CA VAL A 68 -2.08 -4.89 -0.90
C VAL A 68 -1.19 -6.09 -0.58
N LEU A 69 0.12 -5.88 -0.58
CA LEU A 69 1.09 -6.88 -0.18
C LEU A 69 1.77 -6.43 1.10
N THR A 70 1.88 -7.33 2.05
CA THR A 70 2.47 -7.04 3.36
C THR A 70 3.65 -7.96 3.62
N ASP A 71 4.57 -7.53 4.51
CA ASP A 71 5.75 -8.34 4.85
C ASP A 71 5.51 -9.25 6.05
N LEU A 72 4.81 -8.78 7.07
CA LEU A 72 4.61 -9.53 8.32
C LEU A 72 3.13 -9.49 8.72
N GLY A 73 2.74 -10.44 9.56
CA GLY A 73 1.35 -10.57 9.99
C GLY A 73 0.77 -9.33 10.67
N SER A 74 1.57 -8.59 11.43
CA SER A 74 1.06 -7.37 12.08
C SER A 74 0.73 -6.28 11.06
N ALA A 75 1.47 -6.23 9.94
CA ALA A 75 1.12 -5.32 8.85
C ALA A 75 -0.20 -5.72 8.23
N THR A 76 -0.43 -7.03 8.04
CA THR A 76 -1.69 -7.53 7.51
C THR A 76 -2.86 -7.14 8.42
N MET A 77 -2.68 -7.25 9.73
CA MET A 77 -3.74 -6.87 10.67
C MET A 77 -4.06 -5.39 10.58
N THR A 78 -3.05 -4.54 10.44
CA THR A 78 -3.26 -3.11 10.30
C THR A 78 -4.01 -2.80 9.00
N VAL A 79 -3.64 -3.45 7.90
CA VAL A 79 -4.33 -3.30 6.63
C VAL A 79 -5.79 -3.72 6.76
N GLU A 80 -6.06 -4.84 7.41
CA GLU A 80 -7.44 -5.30 7.61
C GLU A 80 -8.27 -4.27 8.38
N SER A 81 -7.66 -3.61 9.38
CA SER A 81 -8.35 -2.56 10.12
C SER A 81 -8.69 -1.37 9.23
N VAL A 82 -7.76 -0.98 8.35
CA VAL A 82 -8.03 0.09 7.39
C VAL A 82 -9.17 -0.29 6.46
N LEU A 83 -9.14 -1.51 5.94
CA LEU A 83 -10.17 -1.97 5.00
C LEU A 83 -11.55 -2.04 5.66
N GLU A 84 -11.62 -2.48 6.90
CA GLU A 84 -12.87 -2.49 7.64
C GLU A 84 -13.46 -1.09 7.78
N PHE A 85 -12.60 -0.11 8.09
CA PHE A 85 -13.03 1.27 8.19
C PHE A 85 -13.60 1.77 6.86
N LEU A 86 -12.94 1.46 5.76
CA LEU A 86 -13.39 1.90 4.44
C LEU A 86 -14.68 1.21 4.01
N GLU A 87 -14.86 -0.06 4.37
CA GLU A 87 -16.09 -0.79 4.05
C GLU A 87 -17.29 -0.28 4.82
N ASP A 88 -17.07 0.21 6.04
CA ASP A 88 -18.14 0.76 6.88
C ASP A 88 -18.55 2.15 6.45
N ASP A 89 -17.80 2.78 5.57
CA ASP A 89 -18.09 4.12 5.09
C ASP A 89 -19.17 4.03 4.01
N PRO A 90 -20.34 4.64 4.20
CA PRO A 90 -21.42 4.58 3.21
C PRO A 90 -21.13 5.28 1.90
#